data_3733a63a75c3ae4b5d61ba08b35df8e5
#
_entry.id   3733a63a75c3ae4b5d61ba08b35df8e5
#
_cell.length_a   1.000
_cell.length_b   1.000
_cell.length_c   1.000
_cell.angle_alpha   90.00
_cell.angle_beta   90.00
_cell.angle_gamma   90.00
#
_symmetry.space_group_name_H-M   'P 1'
#
loop_
_entity.id
_entity.type
_entity.pdbx_description
1 polymer ?
#
loop_
_entity_poly.entity_id
_entity_poly.type
_entity_poly.pdbx_seq_one_letter_code
_entity_poly.pdbx_strand_id
1 'polypeptide(L)'
;FFDDSTVVGELRLTGDKVYPYEVRVSNSYTGVSRIVCAGTRWELETLLESEKKRQRSEEVIKRAMSISPDERSAARIMTENTQGIFEEYRNIIAHTLEIDDRLDWDKRLIVGEYPEFHPEPAPIKNISEKKGIAKLFYDSAKDEEIYRREVEEYKSRVETEIRNYLLEKEKFEENKRQNNAEVKFLRKCFEAGEKTAIEKYAGVILANSEYPDTFEKDSEVFYDKVTKTLTVNFLFFPIAVMPSVESYEYSLELQRIVEKHLDEKSKNKMYEQILQDVAVRTLHELYEAIYTDSVQSIIFNAFVLNGKRWIEGRAKAISPSGKMRCVFSVRAHREEFSGVDISSENSEKLLRRFEFVRVKNNFSDVTEMMNPIVAEHGK
;
A
#
# COMPACT_ATOMS: atom_id res chain seq x y z
N PHE A 1 -2.98 -23.88 7.31
CA PHE A 1 -3.28 -22.75 6.45
C PHE A 1 -4.75 -22.46 6.60
N PHE A 2 -5.08 -21.25 7.04
CA PHE A 2 -6.46 -20.82 7.20
C PHE A 2 -6.94 -20.12 5.91
N ASP A 3 -8.23 -20.29 5.60
CA ASP A 3 -8.84 -19.55 4.49
C ASP A 3 -8.84 -18.06 4.80
N ASP A 4 -8.63 -17.23 3.76
CA ASP A 4 -8.66 -15.79 3.87
C ASP A 4 -10.11 -15.30 3.85
N SER A 5 -10.56 -14.72 4.94
CA SER A 5 -11.92 -14.17 5.10
C SER A 5 -12.00 -12.69 4.71
N THR A 6 -10.94 -12.14 4.10
CA THR A 6 -10.86 -10.73 3.70
C THR A 6 -11.58 -10.50 2.37
N VAL A 7 -12.51 -9.55 2.34
CA VAL A 7 -13.29 -9.17 1.16
C VAL A 7 -13.02 -7.72 0.82
N VAL A 8 -12.67 -7.47 -0.44
CA VAL A 8 -12.53 -6.12 -1.02
C VAL A 8 -13.83 -5.75 -1.70
N GLY A 9 -14.42 -4.65 -1.30
CA GLY A 9 -15.66 -4.12 -1.87
C GLY A 9 -15.44 -3.44 -3.23
N GLU A 10 -16.52 -2.90 -3.78
CA GLU A 10 -16.48 -2.19 -5.05
C GLU A 10 -15.81 -0.82 -4.92
N LEU A 11 -15.10 -0.42 -5.98
CA LEU A 11 -14.51 0.91 -6.13
C LEU A 11 -15.62 1.97 -6.21
N ARG A 12 -15.53 2.99 -5.37
CA ARG A 12 -16.42 4.15 -5.37
C ARG A 12 -15.65 5.42 -5.69
N LEU A 13 -16.28 6.32 -6.43
CA LEU A 13 -15.79 7.67 -6.65
C LEU A 13 -16.49 8.61 -5.66
N THR A 14 -15.71 9.27 -4.81
CA THR A 14 -16.25 10.06 -3.69
C THR A 14 -16.63 11.49 -4.07
N GLY A 15 -16.19 12.00 -5.21
CA GLY A 15 -16.28 13.42 -5.54
C GLY A 15 -15.31 14.32 -4.76
N ASP A 16 -14.51 13.78 -3.86
CA ASP A 16 -13.39 14.48 -3.21
C ASP A 16 -12.29 14.74 -4.24
N LYS A 17 -11.75 15.96 -4.28
CA LYS A 17 -10.72 16.35 -5.25
C LYS A 17 -9.33 15.79 -4.90
N VAL A 18 -9.09 15.46 -3.63
CA VAL A 18 -7.81 14.96 -3.14
C VAL A 18 -7.80 13.43 -3.14
N TYR A 19 -8.89 12.81 -2.66
CA TYR A 19 -9.04 11.36 -2.56
C TYR A 19 -10.32 10.90 -3.29
N PRO A 20 -10.31 10.94 -4.63
CA PRO A 20 -11.49 10.60 -5.43
C PRO A 20 -11.83 9.10 -5.40
N TYR A 21 -10.90 8.24 -4.99
CA TYR A 21 -11.08 6.80 -4.98
C TYR A 21 -11.29 6.28 -3.57
N GLU A 22 -12.31 5.44 -3.38
CA GLU A 22 -12.64 4.83 -2.10
C GLU A 22 -13.00 3.35 -2.30
N VAL A 23 -12.44 2.46 -1.47
CA VAL A 23 -12.81 1.03 -1.42
C VAL A 23 -12.93 0.59 0.03
N ARG A 24 -13.94 -0.22 0.32
CA ARG A 24 -14.12 -0.84 1.63
C ARG A 24 -13.43 -2.21 1.66
N VAL A 25 -12.60 -2.46 2.66
CA VAL A 25 -12.01 -3.77 2.95
C VAL A 25 -12.61 -4.28 4.26
N SER A 26 -13.11 -5.49 4.26
CA SER A 26 -13.72 -6.11 5.44
C SER A 26 -13.28 -7.57 5.59
N ASN A 27 -13.17 -8.01 6.84
CA ASN A 27 -12.87 -9.40 7.16
C ASN A 27 -14.03 -9.98 7.99
N SER A 28 -14.69 -10.98 7.46
CA SER A 28 -15.90 -11.56 8.08
C SER A 28 -15.61 -12.33 9.37
N TYR A 29 -14.39 -12.87 9.54
CA TYR A 29 -14.00 -13.60 10.73
C TYR A 29 -13.65 -12.69 11.92
N THR A 30 -12.90 -11.61 11.65
CA THR A 30 -12.53 -10.64 12.69
C THR A 30 -13.64 -9.64 12.98
N GLY A 31 -14.52 -9.39 12.01
CA GLY A 31 -15.55 -8.35 12.06
C GLY A 31 -15.01 -6.95 11.74
N VAL A 32 -13.76 -6.83 11.34
CA VAL A 32 -13.12 -5.55 11.00
C VAL A 32 -13.57 -5.09 9.62
N SER A 33 -13.90 -3.80 9.50
CA SER A 33 -14.23 -3.16 8.22
C SER A 33 -13.58 -1.78 8.15
N ARG A 34 -12.82 -1.52 7.10
CA ARG A 34 -12.12 -0.24 6.88
C ARG A 34 -12.36 0.30 5.49
N ILE A 35 -12.27 1.60 5.37
CA ILE A 35 -12.37 2.31 4.10
C ILE A 35 -10.97 2.80 3.74
N VAL A 36 -10.51 2.42 2.56
CA VAL A 36 -9.24 2.84 1.97
C VAL A 36 -9.55 3.91 0.94
N CYS A 37 -8.92 5.09 1.07
CA CYS A 37 -9.09 6.23 0.17
C CYS A 37 -7.73 6.58 -0.46
N ALA A 38 -7.73 6.99 -1.74
CA ALA A 38 -6.51 7.36 -2.45
C ALA A 38 -6.74 8.47 -3.47
N GLY A 39 -5.67 9.20 -3.79
CA GLY A 39 -5.65 10.25 -4.80
C GLY A 39 -5.57 9.70 -6.23
N THR A 40 -4.97 8.53 -6.42
CA THR A 40 -4.84 7.84 -7.69
C THR A 40 -5.28 6.38 -7.57
N ARG A 41 -5.66 5.78 -8.71
CA ARG A 41 -6.05 4.37 -8.75
C ARG A 41 -4.88 3.44 -8.38
N TRP A 42 -3.68 3.81 -8.78
CA TRP A 42 -2.48 3.05 -8.47
C TRP A 42 -2.12 3.08 -6.97
N GLU A 43 -2.19 4.27 -6.34
CA GLU A 43 -2.04 4.44 -4.90
C GLU A 43 -3.07 3.60 -4.13
N LEU A 44 -4.33 3.59 -4.62
CA LEU A 44 -5.39 2.76 -4.03
C LEU A 44 -5.02 1.27 -4.05
N GLU A 45 -4.50 0.75 -5.15
CA GLU A 45 -4.10 -0.66 -5.28
C GLU A 45 -3.02 -1.04 -4.26
N THR A 46 -2.03 -0.17 -4.06
CA THR A 46 -0.96 -0.36 -3.06
C THR A 46 -1.52 -0.37 -1.63
N LEU A 47 -2.39 0.58 -1.32
CA LEU A 47 -3.02 0.68 0.01
C LEU A 47 -3.97 -0.49 0.28
N LEU A 48 -4.65 -0.99 -0.73
CA LEU A 48 -5.53 -2.16 -0.62
C LEU A 48 -4.74 -3.43 -0.27
N GLU A 49 -3.59 -3.66 -0.90
CA GLU A 49 -2.74 -4.81 -0.58
C GLU A 49 -2.20 -4.75 0.86
N SER A 50 -1.82 -3.56 1.32
CA SER A 50 -1.39 -3.34 2.70
C SER A 50 -2.52 -3.65 3.71
N GLU A 51 -3.74 -3.14 3.44
CA GLU A 51 -4.89 -3.38 4.32
C GLU A 51 -5.32 -4.85 4.32
N LYS A 52 -5.27 -5.55 3.18
CA LYS A 52 -5.52 -6.99 3.10
C LYS A 52 -4.53 -7.78 3.96
N LYS A 53 -3.22 -7.51 3.81
CA LYS A 53 -2.18 -8.18 4.62
C LYS A 53 -2.45 -8.00 6.11
N ARG A 54 -2.81 -6.79 6.52
CA ARG A 54 -3.10 -6.48 7.92
C ARG A 54 -4.32 -7.25 8.44
N GLN A 55 -5.45 -7.21 7.73
CA GLN A 55 -6.66 -7.94 8.16
C GLN A 55 -6.45 -9.44 8.21
N ARG A 56 -5.63 -9.98 7.28
CA ARG A 56 -5.22 -11.38 7.29
C ARG A 56 -4.38 -11.74 8.51
N SER A 57 -3.43 -10.89 8.89
CA SER A 57 -2.61 -11.09 10.11
C SER A 57 -3.50 -11.12 11.37
N GLU A 58 -4.43 -10.18 11.50
CA GLU A 58 -5.39 -10.15 12.61
C GLU A 58 -6.27 -11.42 12.66
N GLU A 59 -6.68 -11.93 11.50
CA GLU A 59 -7.45 -13.18 11.41
C GLU A 59 -6.63 -14.38 11.86
N VAL A 60 -5.39 -14.52 11.41
CA VAL A 60 -4.49 -15.63 11.80
C VAL A 60 -4.31 -15.67 13.33
N ILE A 61 -4.08 -14.52 13.95
CA ILE A 61 -3.98 -14.41 15.41
C ILE A 61 -5.26 -14.91 16.09
N LYS A 62 -6.40 -14.40 15.66
CA LYS A 62 -7.70 -14.75 16.25
C LYS A 62 -8.04 -16.23 16.07
N ARG A 63 -7.69 -16.83 14.93
CA ARG A 63 -7.85 -18.27 14.67
C ARG A 63 -6.91 -19.11 15.53
N ALA A 64 -5.63 -18.72 15.65
CA ALA A 64 -4.68 -19.42 16.52
C ALA A 64 -5.16 -19.44 17.97
N MET A 65 -5.72 -18.35 18.48
CA MET A 65 -6.32 -18.27 19.80
C MET A 65 -7.55 -19.19 19.97
N SER A 66 -8.30 -19.45 18.90
CA SER A 66 -9.48 -20.32 18.95
C SER A 66 -9.15 -21.81 18.89
N ILE A 67 -7.95 -22.19 18.43
CA ILE A 67 -7.55 -23.61 18.20
C ILE A 67 -6.60 -24.10 19.29
N SER A 68 -6.12 -23.23 20.17
CA SER A 68 -5.13 -23.61 21.17
C SER A 68 -5.66 -24.66 22.15
N PRO A 69 -4.98 -25.82 22.35
CA PRO A 69 -5.47 -26.89 23.19
C PRO A 69 -5.43 -26.57 24.68
N ASP A 70 -4.61 -25.62 25.09
CA ASP A 70 -4.49 -25.15 26.48
C ASP A 70 -3.96 -23.71 26.53
N GLU A 71 -4.15 -23.04 27.69
CA GLU A 71 -3.79 -21.64 27.90
C GLU A 71 -2.27 -21.36 27.86
N ARG A 72 -1.44 -22.37 28.17
CA ARG A 72 0.03 -22.23 28.10
C ARG A 72 0.50 -22.22 26.65
N SER A 73 -0.07 -23.12 25.83
CA SER A 73 0.20 -23.15 24.39
C SER A 73 -0.30 -21.87 23.73
N ALA A 74 -1.47 -21.35 24.15
CA ALA A 74 -1.99 -20.08 23.70
C ALA A 74 -1.03 -18.92 24.03
N ALA A 75 -0.56 -18.82 25.27
CA ALA A 75 0.39 -17.79 25.70
C ALA A 75 1.70 -17.82 24.88
N ARG A 76 2.18 -19.04 24.55
CA ARG A 76 3.37 -19.19 23.70
C ARG A 76 3.14 -18.69 22.29
N ILE A 77 2.04 -19.06 21.64
CA ILE A 77 1.69 -18.61 20.29
C ILE A 77 1.53 -17.08 20.26
N MET A 78 0.87 -16.51 21.28
CA MET A 78 0.72 -15.06 21.40
C MET A 78 2.08 -14.35 21.56
N THR A 79 2.99 -14.95 22.34
CA THR A 79 4.36 -14.42 22.51
C THR A 79 5.15 -14.48 21.21
N GLU A 80 5.14 -15.62 20.51
CA GLU A 80 5.82 -15.79 19.22
C GLU A 80 5.32 -14.77 18.19
N ASN A 81 4.00 -14.55 18.16
CA ASN A 81 3.42 -13.54 17.27
C ASN A 81 3.85 -12.11 17.62
N THR A 82 3.86 -11.76 18.91
CA THR A 82 4.31 -10.44 19.39
C THR A 82 5.79 -10.22 19.10
N GLN A 83 6.62 -11.23 19.28
CA GLN A 83 8.04 -11.19 18.91
C GLN A 83 8.23 -11.00 17.42
N GLY A 84 7.41 -11.64 16.58
CA GLY A 84 7.40 -11.41 15.14
C GLY A 84 7.16 -9.95 14.78
N ILE A 85 6.19 -9.29 15.41
CA ILE A 85 5.93 -7.85 15.21
C ILE A 85 7.15 -7.00 15.59
N PHE A 86 7.80 -7.30 16.72
CA PHE A 86 9.01 -6.58 17.12
C PHE A 86 10.21 -6.85 16.20
N GLU A 87 10.29 -8.03 15.60
CA GLU A 87 11.31 -8.33 14.61
C GLU A 87 11.08 -7.55 13.31
N GLU A 88 9.84 -7.41 12.86
CA GLU A 88 9.51 -6.55 11.73
C GLU A 88 9.98 -5.10 11.96
N TYR A 89 9.78 -4.55 13.16
CA TYR A 89 10.28 -3.22 13.52
C TYR A 89 11.81 -3.13 13.54
N ARG A 90 12.52 -4.20 13.93
CA ARG A 90 13.99 -4.24 13.92
C ARG A 90 14.55 -4.38 12.51
N ASN A 91 13.77 -4.91 11.59
CA ASN A 91 14.18 -5.22 10.23
C ASN A 91 13.77 -4.15 9.20
N ILE A 92 13.33 -2.97 9.63
CA ILE A 92 12.87 -1.88 8.74
C ILE A 92 13.91 -1.55 7.66
N ILE A 93 15.19 -1.47 8.02
CA ILE A 93 16.28 -1.21 7.06
C ILE A 93 16.59 -2.44 6.21
N ALA A 94 16.58 -3.63 6.80
CA ALA A 94 16.92 -4.85 6.08
C ALA A 94 15.99 -5.09 4.87
N HIS A 95 14.72 -4.72 4.97
CA HIS A 95 13.76 -4.86 3.90
C HIS A 95 14.08 -4.03 2.64
N THR A 96 14.77 -2.90 2.76
CA THR A 96 15.10 -2.06 1.60
C THR A 96 16.40 -2.48 0.91
N LEU A 97 17.27 -3.24 1.58
CA LEU A 97 18.61 -3.58 1.06
C LEU A 97 18.60 -4.50 -0.18
N GLU A 98 17.53 -5.26 -0.36
CA GLU A 98 17.38 -6.22 -1.46
C GLU A 98 16.45 -5.71 -2.57
N ILE A 99 15.92 -4.49 -2.44
CA ILE A 99 14.93 -3.92 -3.35
C ILE A 99 15.59 -2.83 -4.19
N ASP A 100 15.42 -2.87 -5.50
CA ASP A 100 15.71 -1.72 -6.39
C ASP A 100 14.50 -0.77 -6.35
N ASP A 101 14.67 0.37 -5.67
CA ASP A 101 13.60 1.37 -5.49
C ASP A 101 13.30 2.18 -6.75
N ARG A 102 14.04 2.00 -7.84
CA ARG A 102 13.81 2.71 -9.10
C ARG A 102 12.52 2.28 -9.74
N LEU A 103 11.73 3.26 -10.17
CA LEU A 103 10.56 2.97 -10.99
C LEU A 103 10.97 2.44 -12.36
N ASP A 104 10.54 1.21 -12.65
CA ASP A 104 10.59 0.67 -13.99
C ASP A 104 9.47 1.31 -14.83
N TRP A 105 9.84 2.32 -15.62
CA TRP A 105 8.91 3.04 -16.48
C TRP A 105 8.23 2.14 -17.51
N ASP A 106 8.93 1.11 -17.98
CA ASP A 106 8.42 0.23 -19.03
C ASP A 106 7.33 -0.72 -18.49
N LYS A 107 7.47 -1.16 -17.23
CA LYS A 107 6.41 -1.92 -16.55
C LYS A 107 5.13 -1.11 -16.29
N ARG A 108 5.20 0.22 -16.34
CA ARG A 108 4.04 1.10 -16.19
C ARG A 108 3.27 1.30 -17.51
N LEU A 109 3.85 0.90 -18.64
CA LEU A 109 3.18 0.97 -19.92
C LEU A 109 2.23 -0.22 -20.06
N ILE A 110 1.02 0.05 -20.52
CA ILE A 110 0.10 -0.99 -20.93
C ILE A 110 0.57 -1.50 -22.29
N VAL A 111 1.06 -2.74 -22.32
CA VAL A 111 1.52 -3.44 -23.52
C VAL A 111 0.52 -4.53 -23.91
N GLY A 112 0.63 -5.01 -25.14
CA GLY A 112 -0.25 -6.05 -25.65
C GLY A 112 -1.47 -5.49 -26.38
N GLU A 113 -2.26 -6.39 -26.94
CA GLU A 113 -3.48 -6.13 -27.69
C GLU A 113 -4.68 -6.64 -26.91
N TYR A 114 -5.85 -6.07 -27.18
CA TYR A 114 -7.09 -6.58 -26.60
C TYR A 114 -7.34 -8.01 -27.15
N PRO A 115 -7.74 -8.98 -26.31
CA PRO A 115 -7.93 -10.36 -26.74
C PRO A 115 -8.85 -10.45 -27.97
N GLU A 116 -8.55 -11.38 -28.90
CA GLU A 116 -9.38 -11.60 -30.06
C GLU A 116 -10.75 -12.16 -29.66
N PHE A 117 -11.77 -11.77 -30.42
CA PHE A 117 -13.13 -12.27 -30.23
C PHE A 117 -13.28 -13.66 -30.85
N HIS A 118 -13.69 -14.61 -30.05
CA HIS A 118 -13.99 -15.97 -30.47
C HIS A 118 -15.46 -16.27 -30.14
N PRO A 119 -16.36 -16.16 -31.11
CA PRO A 119 -17.77 -16.50 -30.90
C PRO A 119 -17.95 -17.99 -30.63
N GLU A 120 -19.00 -18.32 -29.87
CA GLU A 120 -19.41 -19.71 -29.74
C GLU A 120 -19.71 -20.34 -31.12
N PRO A 121 -19.51 -21.66 -31.29
CA PRO A 121 -19.80 -22.32 -32.55
C PRO A 121 -21.30 -22.23 -32.90
N ALA A 122 -21.58 -22.02 -34.19
CA ALA A 122 -22.95 -21.94 -34.65
C ALA A 122 -23.73 -23.25 -34.43
N PRO A 123 -25.05 -23.17 -34.20
CA PRO A 123 -25.89 -24.33 -34.05
C PRO A 123 -25.76 -25.27 -35.27
N ILE A 124 -25.59 -26.56 -34.99
CA ILE A 124 -25.50 -27.59 -36.05
C ILE A 124 -26.88 -28.23 -36.22
N LYS A 125 -27.33 -28.30 -37.45
CA LYS A 125 -28.60 -28.98 -37.78
C LYS A 125 -28.50 -30.44 -37.39
N ASN A 126 -29.21 -30.85 -36.33
CA ASN A 126 -29.31 -32.26 -35.95
C ASN A 126 -30.19 -33.03 -36.96
N ILE A 127 -29.58 -33.63 -37.98
CA ILE A 127 -30.25 -34.55 -38.87
C ILE A 127 -30.29 -35.90 -38.18
N SER A 128 -31.26 -36.11 -37.31
CA SER A 128 -31.48 -37.45 -36.74
C SER A 128 -32.05 -38.36 -37.84
N GLU A 129 -31.22 -39.26 -38.39
CA GLU A 129 -31.72 -40.37 -39.24
C GLU A 129 -32.59 -41.28 -38.37
N LYS A 130 -33.88 -40.99 -38.27
CA LYS A 130 -34.83 -41.89 -37.62
C LYS A 130 -35.08 -43.05 -38.56
N LYS A 131 -34.80 -44.30 -38.09
CA LYS A 131 -35.00 -45.56 -38.81
C LYS A 131 -36.35 -46.17 -38.43
N GLY A 132 -37.02 -46.83 -39.37
CA GLY A 132 -38.25 -47.59 -39.14
C GLY A 132 -39.53 -46.74 -39.13
N ILE A 133 -40.55 -47.18 -38.40
CA ILE A 133 -41.92 -46.58 -38.32
C ILE A 133 -41.88 -45.11 -37.86
N ALA A 134 -40.86 -44.71 -37.13
CA ALA A 134 -40.66 -43.31 -36.66
C ALA A 134 -40.44 -42.33 -37.87
N LYS A 135 -40.06 -42.80 -39.03
CA LYS A 135 -39.91 -42.00 -40.25
C LYS A 135 -41.25 -41.53 -40.83
N LEU A 136 -42.34 -42.27 -40.60
CA LEU A 136 -43.70 -41.97 -41.12
C LEU A 136 -44.37 -40.81 -40.30
N PHE A 137 -43.90 -40.52 -39.09
CA PHE A 137 -44.42 -39.44 -38.22
C PHE A 137 -43.42 -38.33 -38.04
N TYR A 138 -42.35 -38.30 -38.87
CA TYR A 138 -41.33 -37.27 -38.78
C TYR A 138 -41.74 -36.01 -39.56
N ASP A 139 -41.96 -34.93 -38.83
CA ASP A 139 -42.26 -33.62 -39.39
C ASP A 139 -40.95 -32.83 -39.61
N SER A 140 -40.40 -32.97 -40.80
CA SER A 140 -39.15 -32.29 -41.17
C SER A 140 -39.32 -30.75 -41.23
N ALA A 141 -40.54 -30.26 -41.45
CA ALA A 141 -40.83 -28.82 -41.50
C ALA A 141 -40.70 -28.19 -40.11
N LYS A 142 -41.12 -28.92 -39.08
CA LYS A 142 -41.02 -28.45 -37.67
C LYS A 142 -39.57 -28.41 -37.19
N ASP A 143 -38.76 -29.39 -37.52
CA ASP A 143 -37.33 -29.40 -37.20
C ASP A 143 -36.56 -28.30 -37.96
N GLU A 144 -36.95 -27.99 -39.18
CA GLU A 144 -36.42 -26.89 -39.98
C GLU A 144 -36.75 -25.53 -39.35
N GLU A 145 -37.95 -25.37 -38.83
CA GLU A 145 -38.40 -24.14 -38.19
C GLU A 145 -37.69 -23.92 -36.83
N ILE A 146 -37.48 -24.99 -36.04
CA ILE A 146 -36.73 -24.94 -34.80
C ILE A 146 -35.28 -24.54 -35.10
N TYR A 147 -34.64 -25.20 -36.03
CA TYR A 147 -33.26 -24.87 -36.42
C TYR A 147 -33.12 -23.43 -36.92
N ARG A 148 -34.06 -22.93 -37.73
CA ARG A 148 -34.08 -21.54 -38.20
C ARG A 148 -34.15 -20.56 -37.06
N ARG A 149 -35.02 -20.82 -36.07
CA ARG A 149 -35.12 -19.99 -34.85
C ARG A 149 -33.83 -20.01 -34.04
N GLU A 150 -33.23 -21.17 -33.81
CA GLU A 150 -31.95 -21.29 -33.09
C GLU A 150 -30.84 -20.53 -33.81
N VAL A 151 -30.77 -20.57 -35.12
CA VAL A 151 -29.80 -19.80 -35.92
C VAL A 151 -30.04 -18.30 -35.80
N GLU A 152 -31.28 -17.87 -35.78
CA GLU A 152 -31.64 -16.46 -35.69
C GLU A 152 -31.33 -15.90 -34.26
N GLU A 153 -31.65 -16.67 -33.25
CA GLU A 153 -31.27 -16.36 -31.84
C GLU A 153 -29.75 -16.33 -31.65
N TYR A 154 -29.03 -17.29 -32.25
CA TYR A 154 -27.58 -17.30 -32.27
C TYR A 154 -26.99 -16.05 -32.93
N LYS A 155 -27.48 -15.67 -34.12
CA LYS A 155 -27.03 -14.47 -34.82
C LYS A 155 -27.23 -13.21 -33.98
N SER A 156 -28.43 -13.03 -33.41
CA SER A 156 -28.74 -11.88 -32.57
C SER A 156 -27.83 -11.79 -31.31
N ARG A 157 -27.53 -12.95 -30.72
CA ARG A 157 -26.62 -13.06 -29.57
C ARG A 157 -25.22 -12.68 -29.98
N VAL A 158 -24.68 -13.28 -31.05
CA VAL A 158 -23.33 -12.97 -31.55
C VAL A 158 -23.20 -11.51 -31.96
N GLU A 159 -24.21 -10.92 -32.60
CA GLU A 159 -24.20 -9.48 -32.93
C GLU A 159 -24.10 -8.61 -31.69
N THR A 160 -24.79 -8.99 -30.60
CA THR A 160 -24.73 -8.28 -29.32
C THR A 160 -23.36 -8.43 -28.66
N GLU A 161 -22.80 -9.65 -28.68
CA GLU A 161 -21.47 -9.94 -28.16
C GLU A 161 -20.37 -9.19 -28.94
N ILE A 162 -20.45 -9.15 -30.26
CA ILE A 162 -19.54 -8.37 -31.12
C ILE A 162 -19.61 -6.89 -30.77
N ARG A 163 -20.83 -6.34 -30.59
CA ARG A 163 -20.98 -4.93 -30.19
C ARG A 163 -20.35 -4.64 -28.86
N ASN A 164 -20.58 -5.48 -27.85
CA ASN A 164 -19.97 -5.35 -26.55
C ASN A 164 -18.44 -5.46 -26.59
N TYR A 165 -17.95 -6.47 -27.34
CA TYR A 165 -16.52 -6.63 -27.57
C TYR A 165 -15.87 -5.39 -28.18
N LEU A 166 -16.48 -4.81 -29.20
CA LEU A 166 -15.97 -3.60 -29.85
C LEU A 166 -15.93 -2.39 -28.89
N LEU A 167 -16.98 -2.23 -28.09
CA LEU A 167 -17.01 -1.17 -27.07
C LEU A 167 -15.92 -1.34 -25.99
N GLU A 168 -15.70 -2.55 -25.52
CA GLU A 168 -14.67 -2.85 -24.55
C GLU A 168 -13.26 -2.71 -25.12
N LYS A 169 -13.06 -3.16 -26.37
CA LYS A 169 -11.82 -2.96 -27.11
C LYS A 169 -11.49 -1.48 -27.26
N GLU A 170 -12.46 -0.67 -27.66
CA GLU A 170 -12.27 0.78 -27.80
C GLU A 170 -11.88 1.43 -26.46
N LYS A 171 -12.55 1.05 -25.36
CA LYS A 171 -12.19 1.51 -24.01
C LYS A 171 -10.78 1.11 -23.61
N PHE A 172 -10.40 -0.14 -23.89
CA PHE A 172 -9.06 -0.64 -23.61
C PHE A 172 -7.99 0.16 -24.38
N GLU A 173 -8.17 0.35 -25.68
CA GLU A 173 -7.22 1.08 -26.51
C GLU A 173 -7.11 2.56 -26.13
N GLU A 174 -8.22 3.19 -25.76
CA GLU A 174 -8.22 4.56 -25.25
C GLU A 174 -7.48 4.66 -23.91
N ASN A 175 -7.78 3.75 -22.96
CA ASN A 175 -7.09 3.69 -21.67
C ASN A 175 -5.58 3.44 -21.84
N LYS A 176 -5.20 2.50 -22.72
CA LYS A 176 -3.80 2.23 -23.06
C LYS A 176 -3.11 3.46 -23.63
N ARG A 177 -3.76 4.16 -24.57
CA ARG A 177 -3.22 5.38 -25.17
C ARG A 177 -3.00 6.49 -24.13
N GLN A 178 -4.01 6.72 -23.27
CA GLN A 178 -3.95 7.74 -22.23
C GLN A 178 -2.89 7.42 -21.18
N ASN A 179 -2.89 6.20 -20.63
CA ASN A 179 -1.90 5.75 -19.66
C ASN A 179 -0.48 5.87 -20.24
N ASN A 180 -0.25 5.37 -21.44
CA ASN A 180 1.10 5.37 -22.02
C ASN A 180 1.58 6.78 -22.35
N ALA A 181 0.68 7.69 -22.72
CA ALA A 181 1.02 9.09 -22.91
C ALA A 181 1.38 9.77 -21.58
N GLU A 182 0.60 9.51 -20.53
CA GLU A 182 0.85 10.04 -19.19
C GLU A 182 2.19 9.56 -18.62
N VAL A 183 2.47 8.25 -18.68
CA VAL A 183 3.73 7.66 -18.22
C VAL A 183 4.93 8.27 -18.94
N LYS A 184 4.87 8.35 -20.28
CA LYS A 184 5.94 8.97 -21.09
C LYS A 184 6.13 10.45 -20.78
N PHE A 185 5.05 11.19 -20.59
CA PHE A 185 5.10 12.60 -20.21
C PHE A 185 5.70 12.77 -18.82
N LEU A 186 5.26 11.97 -17.83
CA LEU A 186 5.79 12.02 -16.46
C LEU A 186 7.29 11.71 -16.44
N ARG A 187 7.74 10.67 -17.17
CA ARG A 187 9.15 10.34 -17.31
C ARG A 187 9.97 11.53 -17.85
N LYS A 188 9.51 12.11 -18.94
CA LYS A 188 10.17 13.27 -19.54
C LYS A 188 10.28 14.46 -18.57
N CYS A 189 9.20 14.78 -17.86
CA CYS A 189 9.18 15.84 -16.87
C CYS A 189 10.09 15.54 -15.66
N PHE A 190 10.14 14.27 -15.22
CA PHE A 190 11.03 13.83 -14.17
C PHE A 190 12.50 13.97 -14.57
N GLU A 191 12.88 13.51 -15.76
CA GLU A 191 14.24 13.63 -16.30
C GLU A 191 14.65 15.11 -16.48
N ALA A 192 13.68 16.01 -16.75
CA ALA A 192 13.90 17.46 -16.82
C ALA A 192 13.92 18.16 -15.44
N GLY A 193 13.72 17.44 -14.35
CA GLY A 193 13.69 17.97 -12.99
C GLY A 193 12.50 18.91 -12.72
N GLU A 194 11.36 18.65 -13.35
CA GLU A 194 10.15 19.42 -13.13
C GLU A 194 9.56 19.13 -11.74
N LYS A 195 9.20 20.18 -11.00
CA LYS A 195 8.75 20.11 -9.61
C LYS A 195 7.67 19.04 -9.39
N THR A 196 6.58 19.12 -10.09
CA THR A 196 5.44 18.22 -9.91
C THR A 196 5.76 16.78 -10.29
N ALA A 197 6.70 16.56 -11.23
CA ALA A 197 7.12 15.22 -11.61
C ALA A 197 8.04 14.59 -10.56
N ILE A 198 8.96 15.36 -9.98
CA ILE A 198 9.80 14.91 -8.87
C ILE A 198 8.94 14.56 -7.64
N GLU A 199 7.99 15.43 -7.27
CA GLU A 199 7.07 15.20 -6.16
C GLU A 199 6.21 13.94 -6.36
N LYS A 200 5.64 13.77 -7.55
CA LYS A 200 4.86 12.56 -7.89
C LYS A 200 5.72 11.31 -7.86
N TYR A 201 6.92 11.36 -8.44
CA TYR A 201 7.84 10.24 -8.47
C TYR A 201 8.24 9.80 -7.05
N ALA A 202 8.67 10.74 -6.22
CA ALA A 202 9.02 10.49 -4.82
C ALA A 202 7.82 9.96 -4.02
N GLY A 203 6.62 10.52 -4.22
CA GLY A 203 5.39 10.02 -3.58
C GLY A 203 5.08 8.57 -3.95
N VAL A 204 5.33 8.19 -5.21
CA VAL A 204 5.19 6.80 -5.69
C VAL A 204 6.19 5.87 -5.00
N ILE A 205 7.45 6.26 -4.87
CA ILE A 205 8.46 5.47 -4.16
C ILE A 205 8.04 5.24 -2.71
N LEU A 206 7.68 6.30 -2.00
CA LEU A 206 7.27 6.21 -0.60
C LEU A 206 5.99 5.37 -0.39
N ALA A 207 5.05 5.42 -1.33
CA ALA A 207 3.86 4.59 -1.29
C ALA A 207 4.17 3.09 -1.51
N ASN A 208 5.23 2.76 -2.26
CA ASN A 208 5.69 1.40 -2.48
C ASN A 208 6.51 0.84 -1.30
N SER A 209 7.06 1.71 -0.43
CA SER A 209 7.87 1.27 0.70
C SER A 209 7.07 0.31 1.59
N GLU A 210 7.62 -0.86 1.89
CA GLU A 210 6.98 -1.85 2.76
C GLU A 210 7.39 -1.59 4.21
N TYR A 211 6.42 -1.29 5.06
CA TYR A 211 6.58 -1.14 6.50
C TYR A 211 5.73 -2.19 7.23
N PRO A 212 6.02 -2.48 8.52
CA PRO A 212 5.13 -3.31 9.33
C PRO A 212 3.68 -2.84 9.26
N ASP A 213 2.73 -3.78 9.27
CA ASP A 213 1.29 -3.53 9.06
C ASP A 213 0.66 -2.52 10.05
N THR A 214 1.34 -2.27 11.16
CA THR A 214 0.94 -1.28 12.17
C THR A 214 1.25 0.16 11.80
N PHE A 215 2.06 0.38 10.75
CA PHE A 215 2.36 1.71 10.24
C PHE A 215 1.26 2.19 9.29
N GLU A 216 0.67 3.35 9.58
CA GLU A 216 -0.05 4.09 8.57
C GLU A 216 0.98 4.87 7.73
N LYS A 217 1.01 4.60 6.43
CA LYS A 217 1.94 5.25 5.50
C LYS A 217 1.26 6.49 4.95
N ASP A 218 1.50 7.63 5.54
CA ASP A 218 1.05 8.89 4.99
C ASP A 218 2.22 9.86 4.94
N SER A 219 2.47 10.41 3.76
CA SER A 219 3.57 11.33 3.55
C SER A 219 3.20 12.40 2.53
N GLU A 220 3.65 13.62 2.76
CA GLU A 220 3.60 14.71 1.80
C GLU A 220 5.01 15.04 1.34
N VAL A 221 5.16 15.28 0.04
CA VAL A 221 6.44 15.53 -0.59
C VAL A 221 6.41 16.91 -1.24
N PHE A 222 7.43 17.71 -0.98
CA PHE A 222 7.61 19.04 -1.53
C PHE A 222 9.00 19.17 -2.14
N TYR A 223 9.09 19.63 -3.36
CA TYR A 223 10.35 19.84 -4.04
C TYR A 223 10.59 21.32 -4.32
N ASP A 224 11.73 21.82 -3.88
CA ASP A 224 12.25 23.15 -4.23
C ASP A 224 13.31 23.02 -5.33
N LYS A 225 12.97 23.48 -6.54
CA LYS A 225 13.84 23.40 -7.71
C LYS A 225 15.07 24.32 -7.58
N VAL A 226 14.98 25.43 -6.82
CA VAL A 226 16.07 26.40 -6.66
C VAL A 226 17.18 25.81 -5.80
N THR A 227 16.81 25.29 -4.64
CA THR A 227 17.73 24.67 -3.69
C THR A 227 18.02 23.19 -4.00
N LYS A 228 17.30 22.61 -4.97
CA LYS A 228 17.32 21.18 -5.29
C LYS A 228 17.05 20.32 -4.05
N THR A 229 16.15 20.78 -3.18
CA THR A 229 15.83 20.14 -1.92
C THR A 229 14.47 19.47 -2.00
N LEU A 230 14.41 18.18 -1.67
CA LEU A 230 13.19 17.40 -1.51
C LEU A 230 12.85 17.33 -0.02
N THR A 231 11.68 17.80 0.37
CA THR A 231 11.20 17.71 1.75
C THR A 231 10.10 16.67 1.84
N VAL A 232 10.29 15.68 2.72
CA VAL A 232 9.31 14.64 3.04
C VAL A 232 8.77 14.92 4.42
N ASN A 233 7.47 15.19 4.52
CA ASN A 233 6.75 15.24 5.77
C ASN A 233 6.05 13.89 5.96
N PHE A 234 6.56 13.08 6.88
CA PHE A 234 6.07 11.74 7.15
C PHE A 234 5.17 11.75 8.39
N LEU A 235 3.95 11.23 8.26
CA LEU A 235 3.05 11.06 9.39
C LEU A 235 3.43 9.78 10.14
N PHE A 236 3.97 9.94 11.32
CA PHE A 236 4.41 8.84 12.16
C PHE A 236 3.38 8.53 13.23
N PHE A 237 3.24 7.27 13.61
CA PHE A 237 2.31 6.87 14.66
C PHE A 237 2.75 7.39 16.03
N PRO A 238 1.83 7.77 16.93
CA PRO A 238 2.19 8.18 18.28
C PRO A 238 2.67 6.98 19.12
N ILE A 239 3.63 7.19 20.01
CA ILE A 239 4.18 6.12 20.87
C ILE A 239 3.11 5.34 21.66
N ALA A 240 1.97 5.97 21.93
CA ALA A 240 0.84 5.32 22.62
C ALA A 240 0.23 4.15 21.83
N VAL A 241 0.39 4.14 20.49
CA VAL A 241 -0.12 3.09 19.61
C VAL A 241 0.90 1.97 19.42
N MET A 242 2.17 2.22 19.75
CA MET A 242 3.22 1.22 19.67
C MET A 242 2.87 0.01 20.55
N PRO A 243 3.00 -1.23 20.05
CA PRO A 243 2.87 -2.42 20.86
C PRO A 243 3.75 -2.35 22.10
N SER A 244 3.18 -2.61 23.26
CA SER A 244 3.90 -2.59 24.53
C SER A 244 4.02 -3.96 25.19
N VAL A 245 3.24 -4.94 24.75
CA VAL A 245 3.29 -6.31 25.28
C VAL A 245 4.50 -7.01 24.68
N GLU A 246 5.45 -7.41 25.54
CA GLU A 246 6.66 -8.13 25.16
C GLU A 246 6.43 -9.63 25.08
N SER A 247 5.64 -10.17 26.03
CA SER A 247 5.32 -11.58 26.09
C SER A 247 4.02 -11.84 26.84
N TYR A 248 3.50 -13.04 26.67
CA TYR A 248 2.34 -13.56 27.40
C TYR A 248 2.78 -14.78 28.21
N GLU A 249 2.41 -14.85 29.49
CA GLU A 249 2.74 -15.95 30.38
C GLU A 249 1.47 -16.47 31.07
N TYR A 250 1.35 -17.80 31.22
CA TYR A 250 0.27 -18.38 32.01
C TYR A 250 0.63 -18.31 33.51
N SER A 251 -0.09 -17.51 34.28
CA SER A 251 0.06 -17.42 35.72
C SER A 251 -0.69 -18.54 36.41
N LEU A 252 0.04 -19.41 37.12
CA LEU A 252 -0.56 -20.48 37.95
C LEU A 252 -1.34 -19.92 39.14
N GLU A 253 -0.92 -18.78 39.67
CA GLU A 253 -1.56 -18.12 40.81
C GLU A 253 -2.91 -17.50 40.39
N LEU A 254 -2.95 -16.83 39.24
CA LEU A 254 -4.13 -16.15 38.73
C LEU A 254 -5.01 -17.06 37.83
N GLN A 255 -4.52 -18.25 37.47
CA GLN A 255 -5.17 -19.18 36.55
C GLN A 255 -5.62 -18.55 35.24
N ARG A 256 -4.78 -17.65 34.70
CA ARG A 256 -5.04 -16.95 33.43
C ARG A 256 -3.74 -16.54 32.75
N ILE A 257 -3.84 -16.22 31.47
CA ILE A 257 -2.75 -15.58 30.71
C ILE A 257 -2.60 -14.14 31.19
N VAL A 258 -1.37 -13.72 31.48
CA VAL A 258 -0.98 -12.38 31.88
C VAL A 258 -0.04 -11.77 30.85
N GLU A 259 -0.16 -10.48 30.63
CA GLU A 259 0.69 -9.70 29.74
C GLU A 259 1.91 -9.20 30.49
N LYS A 260 3.08 -9.35 29.88
CA LYS A 260 4.31 -8.70 30.34
C LYS A 260 4.64 -7.56 29.37
N HIS A 261 4.66 -6.36 29.88
CA HIS A 261 4.88 -5.16 29.10
C HIS A 261 6.34 -4.72 29.12
N LEU A 262 6.78 -4.10 28.03
CA LEU A 262 8.02 -3.32 27.99
C LEU A 262 7.96 -2.20 29.02
N ASP A 263 9.07 -1.96 29.72
CA ASP A 263 9.18 -0.78 30.54
C ASP A 263 9.24 0.50 29.69
N GLU A 264 8.85 1.63 30.26
CA GLU A 264 8.76 2.92 29.55
C GLU A 264 10.08 3.34 28.90
N LYS A 265 11.22 3.03 29.49
CA LYS A 265 12.53 3.35 28.95
C LYS A 265 12.83 2.51 27.70
N SER A 266 12.58 1.20 27.76
CA SER A 266 12.75 0.28 26.64
C SER A 266 11.81 0.62 25.50
N LYS A 267 10.56 0.97 25.81
CA LYS A 267 9.56 1.41 24.83
C LYS A 267 9.98 2.69 24.12
N ASN A 268 10.43 3.71 24.85
CA ASN A 268 10.93 4.96 24.28
C ASN A 268 12.16 4.75 23.40
N LYS A 269 13.13 3.93 23.86
CA LYS A 269 14.32 3.60 23.09
C LYS A 269 13.98 2.88 21.78
N MET A 270 13.06 1.94 21.83
CA MET A 270 12.61 1.22 20.63
C MET A 270 11.89 2.16 19.66
N TYR A 271 11.01 3.02 20.17
CA TYR A 271 10.30 4.00 19.34
C TYR A 271 11.27 4.98 18.65
N GLU A 272 12.29 5.45 19.37
CA GLU A 272 13.34 6.29 18.80
C GLU A 272 14.13 5.55 17.71
N GLN A 273 14.48 4.29 17.94
CA GLN A 273 15.17 3.47 16.94
C GLN A 273 14.33 3.31 15.66
N ILE A 274 13.03 3.04 15.80
CA ILE A 274 12.11 2.93 14.66
C ILE A 274 12.04 4.23 13.87
N LEU A 275 11.95 5.39 14.54
CA LEU A 275 11.99 6.71 13.89
C LEU A 275 13.25 6.91 13.07
N GLN A 276 14.41 6.55 13.65
CA GLN A 276 15.70 6.66 12.99
C GLN A 276 15.82 5.71 11.80
N ASP A 277 15.34 4.48 11.94
CA ASP A 277 15.38 3.47 10.87
C ASP A 277 14.47 3.87 9.70
N VAL A 278 13.27 4.39 9.98
CA VAL A 278 12.37 4.95 8.96
C VAL A 278 13.01 6.14 8.24
N ALA A 279 13.66 7.04 8.98
CA ALA A 279 14.34 8.18 8.35
C ALA A 279 15.48 7.75 7.43
N VAL A 280 16.35 6.85 7.88
CA VAL A 280 17.49 6.32 7.09
C VAL A 280 16.98 5.59 5.87
N ARG A 281 15.97 4.73 6.03
CA ARG A 281 15.34 4.00 4.93
C ARG A 281 14.75 4.95 3.89
N THR A 282 13.97 5.95 4.33
CA THR A 282 13.37 6.94 3.42
C THR A 282 14.43 7.71 2.62
N LEU A 283 15.53 8.10 3.27
CA LEU A 283 16.65 8.75 2.59
C LEU A 283 17.28 7.83 1.55
N HIS A 284 17.47 6.56 1.89
CA HIS A 284 18.05 5.55 0.99
C HIS A 284 17.18 5.32 -0.24
N GLU A 285 15.92 4.97 -0.04
CA GLU A 285 14.95 4.70 -1.10
C GLU A 285 14.85 5.88 -2.09
N LEU A 286 14.79 7.10 -1.57
CA LEU A 286 14.69 8.29 -2.43
C LEU A 286 16.01 8.63 -3.15
N TYR A 287 17.17 8.46 -2.51
CA TYR A 287 18.45 8.69 -3.18
C TYR A 287 18.79 7.64 -4.21
N GLU A 288 18.39 6.39 -4.00
CA GLU A 288 18.52 5.33 -4.98
C GLU A 288 17.57 5.52 -6.16
N ALA A 289 16.28 5.77 -5.85
CA ALA A 289 15.25 5.92 -6.88
C ALA A 289 15.45 7.16 -7.76
N ILE A 290 15.81 8.31 -7.18
CA ILE A 290 15.98 9.54 -7.93
C ILE A 290 17.38 9.59 -8.54
N TYR A 291 17.54 8.95 -9.69
CA TYR A 291 18.81 8.81 -10.42
C TYR A 291 19.29 10.07 -11.14
N THR A 292 18.50 11.14 -11.12
CA THR A 292 18.85 12.44 -11.74
C THR A 292 19.56 13.36 -10.74
N ASP A 293 20.28 14.36 -11.26
CA ASP A 293 20.92 15.40 -10.42
C ASP A 293 19.93 16.49 -9.94
N SER A 294 18.65 16.24 -10.07
CA SER A 294 17.61 17.17 -9.69
C SER A 294 17.50 17.35 -8.19
N VAL A 295 17.77 16.29 -7.40
CA VAL A 295 17.70 16.33 -5.93
C VAL A 295 19.10 16.21 -5.36
N GLN A 296 19.55 17.25 -4.67
CA GLN A 296 20.87 17.33 -4.03
C GLN A 296 20.79 17.23 -2.51
N SER A 297 19.62 17.55 -1.94
CA SER A 297 19.38 17.44 -0.51
C SER A 297 17.99 16.87 -0.24
N ILE A 298 17.88 16.01 0.75
CA ILE A 298 16.60 15.50 1.24
C ILE A 298 16.43 15.88 2.71
N ILE A 299 15.26 16.43 3.03
CA ILE A 299 14.84 16.70 4.39
C ILE A 299 13.72 15.73 4.73
N PHE A 300 13.89 14.94 5.77
CA PHE A 300 12.86 14.07 6.32
C PHE A 300 12.37 14.65 7.64
N ASN A 301 11.07 14.88 7.74
CA ASN A 301 10.39 15.37 8.94
C ASN A 301 9.36 14.34 9.40
N ALA A 302 9.49 13.81 10.61
CA ALA A 302 8.47 12.96 11.21
C ALA A 302 7.51 13.81 12.05
N PHE A 303 6.22 13.74 11.70
CA PHE A 303 5.14 14.40 12.41
C PHE A 303 4.27 13.38 13.13
N VAL A 304 3.84 13.72 14.33
CA VAL A 304 2.91 12.92 15.13
C VAL A 304 1.64 13.72 15.38
N LEU A 305 0.49 13.07 15.20
CA LEU A 305 -0.81 13.64 15.53
C LEU A 305 -1.10 13.54 17.01
N ASN A 306 -1.46 14.66 17.63
CA ASN A 306 -1.90 14.72 19.01
C ASN A 306 -3.40 14.45 19.11
N GLY A 307 -3.81 13.30 19.69
CA GLY A 307 -5.20 13.03 20.07
C GLY A 307 -5.86 11.81 19.40
N LYS A 308 -7.07 11.48 19.87
CA LYS A 308 -7.87 10.29 19.54
C LYS A 308 -8.30 10.10 18.06
N ARG A 309 -7.94 11.00 17.16
CA ARG A 309 -8.35 10.94 15.74
C ARG A 309 -7.50 10.02 14.86
N TRP A 310 -6.37 9.54 15.34
CA TRP A 310 -5.56 8.55 14.65
C TRP A 310 -6.35 7.25 14.36
N ILE A 311 -7.30 6.91 15.22
CA ILE A 311 -8.06 5.64 15.14
C ILE A 311 -9.17 5.68 14.05
N GLU A 312 -9.53 6.84 13.53
CA GLU A 312 -10.65 7.01 12.57
C GLU A 312 -10.23 7.07 11.09
N GLY A 313 -8.96 6.81 10.76
CA GLY A 313 -8.52 6.48 9.37
C GLY A 313 -8.74 7.59 8.33
N ARG A 314 -8.62 8.88 8.71
CA ARG A 314 -8.53 9.99 7.76
C ARG A 314 -7.41 10.93 8.19
N ALA A 315 -6.21 10.70 7.73
CA ALA A 315 -5.22 11.76 7.66
C ALA A 315 -5.68 12.76 6.58
N LYS A 316 -6.36 13.81 7.00
CA LYS A 316 -6.48 14.98 6.13
C LYS A 316 -5.11 15.64 6.13
N ALA A 317 -4.61 15.90 4.93
CA ALA A 317 -3.39 16.64 4.58
C ALA A 317 -2.47 16.96 5.76
N ILE A 318 -1.23 16.51 5.74
CA ILE A 318 -0.21 16.84 6.74
C ILE A 318 0.05 18.34 6.66
N SER A 319 -0.94 19.12 7.06
CA SER A 319 -0.85 20.57 7.14
C SER A 319 -0.35 20.96 8.52
N PRO A 320 0.53 21.94 8.67
CA PRO A 320 1.03 22.44 9.95
C PRO A 320 -0.04 23.18 10.76
N SER A 321 -1.31 22.77 10.66
CA SER A 321 -2.36 23.24 11.54
C SER A 321 -2.12 22.67 12.93
N GLY A 322 -1.78 23.48 13.90
CA GLY A 322 -1.56 23.35 15.35
C GLY A 322 -1.82 22.05 16.15
N LYS A 323 -2.14 20.95 15.47
CA LYS A 323 -2.40 19.61 16.03
C LYS A 323 -1.32 18.58 15.68
N MET A 324 -0.46 18.88 14.69
CA MET A 324 0.66 18.03 14.30
C MET A 324 1.95 18.59 14.89
N ARG A 325 2.77 17.70 15.41
CA ARG A 325 4.05 18.06 16.02
C ARG A 325 5.16 17.33 15.30
N CYS A 326 6.16 18.07 14.85
CA CYS A 326 7.40 17.50 14.41
C CYS A 326 8.15 16.94 15.62
N VAL A 327 8.49 15.66 15.57
CA VAL A 327 9.22 14.96 16.67
C VAL A 327 10.65 14.63 16.27
N PHE A 328 10.92 14.60 14.96
CA PHE A 328 12.23 14.27 14.41
C PHE A 328 12.38 14.95 13.05
N SER A 329 13.57 15.47 12.75
CA SER A 329 13.90 16.06 11.46
C SER A 329 15.37 15.84 11.14
N VAL A 330 15.68 15.47 9.90
CA VAL A 330 17.05 15.29 9.42
C VAL A 330 17.18 15.84 8.01
N ARG A 331 18.33 16.48 7.72
CA ARG A 331 18.76 16.85 6.38
C ARG A 331 20.00 16.06 6.04
N ALA A 332 19.97 15.37 4.92
CA ALA A 332 21.14 14.72 4.35
C ALA A 332 21.43 15.31 2.95
N HIS A 333 22.69 15.51 2.63
CA HIS A 333 23.11 15.87 1.27
C HIS A 333 23.50 14.62 0.49
N ARG A 334 23.23 14.61 -0.81
CA ARG A 334 23.51 13.45 -1.69
C ARG A 334 24.95 13.00 -1.59
N GLU A 335 25.90 13.92 -1.62
CA GLU A 335 27.33 13.60 -1.53
C GLU A 335 27.71 12.90 -0.21
N GLU A 336 27.14 13.37 0.90
CA GLU A 336 27.38 12.80 2.24
C GLU A 336 26.73 11.42 2.36
N PHE A 337 25.53 11.24 1.79
CA PHE A 337 24.78 10.01 1.88
C PHE A 337 25.30 8.91 0.94
N SER A 338 25.87 9.28 -0.22
CA SER A 338 26.37 8.32 -1.21
C SER A 338 27.54 7.45 -0.71
N GLY A 339 28.25 7.89 0.33
CA GLY A 339 29.34 7.13 0.99
C GLY A 339 28.90 6.28 2.19
N VAL A 340 27.60 6.15 2.41
CA VAL A 340 27.04 5.49 3.60
C VAL A 340 26.69 4.04 3.29
N ASP A 341 27.17 3.12 4.13
CA ASP A 341 26.74 1.72 4.13
C ASP A 341 25.68 1.51 5.22
N ILE A 342 24.40 1.56 4.82
CA ILE A 342 23.27 1.39 5.74
C ILE A 342 23.13 -0.05 6.27
N SER A 343 23.79 -1.01 5.66
CA SER A 343 23.74 -2.42 6.09
C SER A 343 24.61 -2.71 7.31
N SER A 344 25.70 -1.97 7.47
CA SER A 344 26.70 -2.20 8.51
C SER A 344 26.64 -1.24 9.68
N GLU A 345 25.97 -0.09 9.54
CA GLU A 345 25.92 0.95 10.55
C GLU A 345 24.56 1.09 11.22
N ASN A 346 24.56 1.32 12.53
CA ASN A 346 23.35 1.67 13.27
C ASN A 346 22.86 3.06 12.85
N SER A 347 21.54 3.19 12.65
CA SER A 347 20.91 4.44 12.19
C SER A 347 21.22 5.64 13.07
N GLU A 348 21.28 5.49 14.39
CA GLU A 348 21.64 6.56 15.31
C GLU A 348 23.04 7.11 15.00
N LYS A 349 24.02 6.23 14.83
CA LYS A 349 25.40 6.60 14.53
C LYS A 349 25.52 7.27 13.15
N LEU A 350 24.77 6.76 12.19
CA LEU A 350 24.72 7.28 10.83
C LEU A 350 24.11 8.68 10.81
N LEU A 351 22.97 8.89 11.47
CA LEU A 351 22.25 10.16 11.50
C LEU A 351 23.05 11.28 12.18
N ARG A 352 23.98 10.95 13.09
CA ARG A 352 24.89 11.94 13.70
C ARG A 352 25.88 12.59 12.72
N ARG A 353 25.98 12.06 11.48
CA ARG A 353 26.80 12.65 10.41
C ARG A 353 26.07 13.78 9.69
N PHE A 354 24.76 13.85 9.83
CA PHE A 354 23.89 14.81 9.16
C PHE A 354 23.38 15.87 10.14
N GLU A 355 22.82 16.94 9.58
CA GLU A 355 22.07 17.89 10.37
C GLU A 355 20.77 17.22 10.84
N PHE A 356 20.64 16.93 12.14
CA PHE A 356 19.39 16.39 12.64
C PHE A 356 18.98 17.03 13.97
N VAL A 357 17.70 17.12 14.20
CA VAL A 357 17.05 17.58 15.42
C VAL A 357 15.94 16.63 15.82
N ARG A 358 15.78 16.44 17.13
CA ARG A 358 14.73 15.60 17.69
C ARG A 358 14.23 16.20 19.01
N VAL A 359 13.04 15.80 19.44
CA VAL A 359 12.57 16.11 20.79
C VAL A 359 13.54 15.54 21.82
N LYS A 360 13.82 16.30 22.87
CA LYS A 360 14.84 15.95 23.89
C LYS A 360 14.29 15.04 24.97
N ASN A 361 12.99 15.17 25.24
CA ASN A 361 12.31 14.45 26.30
C ASN A 361 11.60 13.20 25.78
N ASN A 362 10.93 12.53 26.70
CA ASN A 362 10.14 11.34 26.41
C ASN A 362 9.10 11.62 25.30
N PHE A 363 9.01 10.75 24.30
CA PHE A 363 8.02 10.83 23.22
C PHE A 363 6.56 10.72 23.72
N SER A 364 6.36 10.28 24.97
CA SER A 364 5.05 10.28 25.63
C SER A 364 4.61 11.69 26.05
N ASP A 365 5.55 12.63 26.24
CA ASP A 365 5.25 14.02 26.58
C ASP A 365 5.11 14.85 25.31
N VAL A 366 3.92 14.93 24.81
CA VAL A 366 3.57 15.60 23.55
C VAL A 366 3.52 17.12 23.68
N THR A 367 3.98 17.71 24.79
CA THR A 367 3.99 19.16 25.01
C THR A 367 5.21 19.84 24.38
N GLU A 368 6.30 19.13 24.15
CA GLU A 368 7.49 19.67 23.54
C GLU A 368 7.30 19.86 22.03
N MET A 369 7.45 21.09 21.57
CA MET A 369 7.40 21.42 20.14
C MET A 369 8.83 21.59 19.60
N MET A 370 9.07 20.99 18.44
CA MET A 370 10.30 21.15 17.68
C MET A 370 10.01 21.82 16.35
N ASN A 371 10.86 22.75 15.93
CA ASN A 371 10.81 23.30 14.59
C ASN A 371 11.47 22.31 13.62
N PRO A 372 10.81 21.90 12.53
CA PRO A 372 11.42 21.06 11.50
C PRO A 372 12.54 21.84 10.79
N ILE A 373 13.51 21.11 10.28
CA ILE A 373 14.47 21.65 9.33
C ILE A 373 13.69 22.00 8.05
N VAL A 374 13.94 23.18 7.48
CA VAL A 374 13.30 23.67 6.27
C VAL A 374 14.34 23.92 5.19
N ALA A 375 13.93 23.86 3.92
CA ALA A 375 14.77 24.25 2.80
C ALA A 375 15.19 25.72 2.97
N GLU A 376 16.48 26.00 2.92
CA GLU A 376 16.99 27.38 2.95
C GLU A 376 16.75 28.01 1.59
N HIS A 377 15.80 28.95 1.51
CA HIS A 377 15.74 29.85 0.37
C HIS A 377 16.98 30.74 0.45
N GLY A 378 17.87 30.61 -0.53
CA GLY A 378 19.06 31.45 -0.62
C GLY A 378 18.70 32.93 -0.41
N LYS A 379 19.41 33.58 0.51
CA LYS A 379 19.32 35.02 0.75
C LYS A 379 19.81 35.77 -0.45
#